data_367fd0d21f0eb7d0cd2e63463d2cf634
#
_entry.id   367fd0d21f0eb7d0cd2e63463d2cf634
#
_cell.length_a   1.000
_cell.length_b   1.000
_cell.length_c   1.000
_cell.angle_alpha   90.00
_cell.angle_beta   90.00
_cell.angle_gamma   90.00
#
_symmetry.space_group_name_H-M   'P 1'
#
loop_
_entity.id
_entity.type
_entity.pdbx_description
1 polymer ?
#
loop_
_entity_poly.entity_id
_entity_poly.type
_entity_poly.pdbx_seq_one_letter_code
_entity_poly.pdbx_strand_id
1 'polypeptide(L)'
;MVAHVIGISVIRQGTQLLDPSGNYGYDVVAACGGMRSLIAIILLGTVVAFGTLRGPGGRVFLVALAVPFSVLGNMLRLLVIIVAAEMGGQKWGDYVHEGGPLGIISLLPYIPGIIGLLWIGRVLEKRERKKQPATREQP
;
A
#
# COMPACT_ATOMS: atom_id res chain seq x y z
N MET A 1 16.03 -5.66 -5.26
CA MET A 1 16.42 -4.77 -6.38
C MET A 1 16.20 -3.29 -6.08
N VAL A 2 15.07 -2.86 -5.51
CA VAL A 2 14.86 -1.42 -5.20
C VAL A 2 15.85 -0.88 -4.16
N ALA A 3 16.23 -1.70 -3.14
CA ALA A 3 17.22 -1.32 -2.13
C ALA A 3 18.61 -0.99 -2.73
N HIS A 4 19.04 -1.68 -3.79
CA HIS A 4 20.29 -1.38 -4.49
C HIS A 4 20.28 -0.03 -5.20
N VAL A 5 19.11 0.46 -5.63
CA VAL A 5 18.98 1.79 -6.27
C VAL A 5 19.24 2.91 -5.27
N ILE A 6 19.02 2.64 -3.98
CA ILE A 6 19.22 3.59 -2.86
C ILE A 6 20.64 3.41 -2.25
N GLY A 7 21.47 2.50 -2.80
CA GLY A 7 22.83 2.27 -2.31
C GLY A 7 22.92 1.35 -1.09
N ILE A 8 21.83 0.68 -0.72
CA ILE A 8 21.83 -0.28 0.39
C ILE A 8 22.13 -1.67 -0.15
N SER A 9 23.22 -2.28 0.33
CA SER A 9 23.63 -3.63 -0.04
C SER A 9 22.83 -4.65 0.78
N VAL A 10 21.96 -5.41 0.12
CA VAL A 10 21.14 -6.46 0.78
C VAL A 10 21.31 -7.76 0.03
N ILE A 11 21.58 -8.82 0.75
CA ILE A 11 21.66 -10.20 0.22
C ILE A 11 20.29 -10.85 0.41
N ARG A 12 19.78 -11.44 -0.67
CA ARG A 12 18.55 -12.23 -0.64
C ARG A 12 18.87 -13.71 -0.48
N GLN A 13 18.36 -14.32 0.59
CA GLN A 13 18.35 -15.78 0.76
C GLN A 13 16.89 -16.27 0.83
N GLY A 14 16.38 -16.82 -0.26
CA GLY A 14 14.97 -17.25 -0.34
C GLY A 14 14.00 -16.08 -0.12
N THR A 15 13.25 -16.12 1.00
CA THR A 15 12.29 -15.07 1.44
C THR A 15 12.93 -14.05 2.38
N GLN A 16 14.19 -14.24 2.77
CA GLN A 16 14.90 -13.37 3.71
C GLN A 16 15.77 -12.36 2.98
N LEU A 17 15.81 -11.15 3.53
CA LEU A 17 16.72 -10.08 3.18
C LEU A 17 17.70 -9.90 4.34
N LEU A 18 18.97 -10.12 4.06
CA LEU A 18 20.05 -10.07 5.04
C LEU A 18 21.01 -8.94 4.69
N ASP A 19 21.48 -8.24 5.73
CA ASP A 19 22.60 -7.33 5.59
C ASP A 19 23.90 -8.13 5.39
N PRO A 20 24.78 -7.77 4.44
CA PRO A 20 26.09 -8.41 4.25
C PRO A 20 26.97 -8.43 5.48
N SER A 21 26.84 -7.43 6.36
CA SER A 21 27.57 -7.34 7.63
C SER A 21 26.88 -8.05 8.80
N GLY A 22 25.70 -8.62 8.59
CA GLY A 22 24.98 -9.40 9.61
C GLY A 22 24.26 -8.55 10.68
N ASN A 23 24.16 -7.24 10.49
CA ASN A 23 23.55 -6.35 11.47
C ASN A 23 22.03 -6.50 11.58
N TYR A 24 21.36 -6.94 10.50
CA TYR A 24 19.93 -7.20 10.49
C TYR A 24 19.53 -8.25 9.45
N GLY A 25 18.40 -8.90 9.69
CA GLY A 25 17.81 -9.84 8.75
C GLY A 25 16.28 -9.85 8.88
N TYR A 26 15.58 -9.72 7.76
CA TYR A 26 14.12 -9.71 7.74
C TYR A 26 13.57 -10.76 6.79
N ASP A 27 12.62 -11.55 7.27
CA ASP A 27 11.80 -12.39 6.40
C ASP A 27 10.71 -11.53 5.76
N VAL A 28 10.81 -11.34 4.44
CA VAL A 28 9.87 -10.51 3.67
C VAL A 28 8.42 -10.99 3.82
N VAL A 29 8.20 -12.32 3.91
CA VAL A 29 6.86 -12.89 4.08
C VAL A 29 6.31 -12.58 5.46
N ALA A 30 7.13 -12.74 6.50
CA ALA A 30 6.74 -12.45 7.88
C ALA A 30 6.65 -10.94 8.14
N ALA A 31 7.65 -10.17 7.67
CA ALA A 31 7.72 -8.73 7.88
C ALA A 31 6.58 -7.95 7.19
N CYS A 32 6.17 -8.41 6.02
CA CYS A 32 5.15 -7.68 5.25
C CYS A 32 3.72 -8.00 5.67
N GLY A 33 3.47 -9.07 6.45
CA GLY A 33 2.11 -9.45 6.85
C GLY A 33 1.14 -9.49 5.65
N GLY A 34 1.67 -9.82 4.44
CA GLY A 34 1.19 -9.46 3.11
C GLY A 34 -0.31 -9.67 2.85
N MET A 35 -0.90 -10.67 3.52
CA MET A 35 -2.34 -10.95 3.37
C MET A 35 -3.22 -9.93 4.10
N ARG A 36 -2.84 -9.47 5.28
CA ARG A 36 -3.68 -8.54 6.08
C ARG A 36 -3.79 -7.17 5.44
N SER A 37 -2.69 -6.61 4.97
CA SER A 37 -2.68 -5.30 4.32
C SER A 37 -3.34 -5.33 2.94
N LEU A 38 -3.16 -6.42 2.18
CA LEU A 38 -3.81 -6.62 0.89
C LEU A 38 -5.33 -6.67 1.06
N ILE A 39 -5.83 -7.45 2.02
CA ILE A 39 -7.25 -7.52 2.34
C ILE A 39 -7.79 -6.16 2.76
N ALA A 40 -7.07 -5.43 3.63
CA ALA A 40 -7.51 -4.13 4.12
C ALA A 40 -7.65 -3.10 2.99
N ILE A 41 -6.69 -3.04 2.05
CA ILE A 41 -6.74 -2.10 0.92
C ILE A 41 -7.80 -2.50 -0.10
N ILE A 42 -7.99 -3.78 -0.37
CA ILE A 42 -9.07 -4.26 -1.24
C ILE A 42 -10.44 -3.93 -0.62
N LEU A 43 -10.59 -4.15 0.68
CA LEU A 43 -11.81 -3.82 1.40
C LEU A 43 -12.10 -2.32 1.34
N LEU A 44 -11.10 -1.49 1.61
CA LEU A 44 -11.20 -0.03 1.49
C LEU A 44 -11.55 0.38 0.06
N GLY A 45 -10.87 -0.16 -0.94
CA GLY A 45 -11.15 0.09 -2.35
C GLY A 45 -12.58 -0.28 -2.73
N THR A 46 -13.08 -1.40 -2.19
CA THR A 46 -14.46 -1.84 -2.38
C THR A 46 -15.45 -0.86 -1.74
N VAL A 47 -15.23 -0.48 -0.48
CA VAL A 47 -16.10 0.50 0.22
C VAL A 47 -16.13 1.83 -0.53
N VAL A 48 -14.98 2.33 -0.98
CA VAL A 48 -14.90 3.57 -1.77
C VAL A 48 -15.60 3.41 -3.11
N ALA A 49 -15.40 2.29 -3.81
CA ALA A 49 -16.02 2.04 -5.12
C ALA A 49 -17.54 2.00 -5.04
N PHE A 50 -18.10 1.33 -4.04
CA PHE A 50 -19.56 1.23 -3.87
C PHE A 50 -20.18 2.51 -3.27
N GLY A 51 -19.41 3.24 -2.45
CA GLY A 51 -19.87 4.50 -1.87
C GLY A 51 -19.86 5.70 -2.84
N THR A 52 -18.94 5.71 -3.81
CA THR A 52 -18.75 6.87 -4.69
C THR A 52 -19.22 6.66 -6.13
N LEU A 53 -19.10 5.43 -6.64
CA LEU A 53 -19.37 5.14 -8.05
C LEU A 53 -20.74 4.47 -8.23
N ARG A 54 -21.48 4.89 -9.24
CA ARG A 54 -22.79 4.32 -9.61
C ARG A 54 -22.69 3.26 -10.69
N GLY A 55 -21.73 3.42 -11.62
CA GLY A 55 -21.53 2.49 -12.74
C GLY A 55 -20.74 1.23 -12.33
N PRO A 56 -21.15 0.02 -12.79
CA PRO A 56 -20.45 -1.22 -12.46
C PRO A 56 -19.01 -1.24 -12.99
N GLY A 57 -18.76 -0.66 -14.17
CA GLY A 57 -17.43 -0.60 -14.77
C GLY A 57 -16.44 0.24 -13.93
N GLY A 58 -16.87 1.37 -13.39
CA GLY A 58 -16.05 2.19 -12.50
C GLY A 58 -15.73 1.48 -11.20
N ARG A 59 -16.70 0.74 -10.63
CA ARG A 59 -16.51 -0.05 -9.40
C ARG A 59 -15.46 -1.14 -9.58
N VAL A 60 -15.60 -1.96 -10.63
CA VAL A 60 -14.65 -3.04 -10.94
C VAL A 60 -13.26 -2.47 -11.19
N PHE A 61 -13.16 -1.38 -11.94
CA PHE A 61 -11.87 -0.72 -12.22
C PHE A 61 -11.19 -0.23 -10.94
N LEU A 62 -11.92 0.43 -10.02
CA LEU A 62 -11.35 0.94 -8.79
C LEU A 62 -10.89 -0.19 -7.85
N VAL A 63 -11.67 -1.26 -7.74
CA VAL A 63 -11.29 -2.45 -6.95
C VAL A 63 -10.07 -3.13 -7.56
N ALA A 64 -10.00 -3.26 -8.89
CA ALA A 64 -8.83 -3.82 -9.56
C ALA A 64 -7.56 -2.98 -9.33
N LEU A 65 -7.70 -1.64 -9.26
CA LEU A 65 -6.59 -0.74 -8.94
C LEU A 65 -6.11 -0.87 -7.49
N ALA A 66 -6.97 -1.30 -6.57
CA ALA A 66 -6.58 -1.51 -5.18
C ALA A 66 -5.45 -2.55 -5.05
N VAL A 67 -5.38 -3.54 -5.94
CA VAL A 67 -4.33 -4.57 -5.93
C VAL A 67 -2.93 -3.96 -6.16
N PRO A 68 -2.66 -3.25 -7.26
CA PRO A 68 -1.33 -2.66 -7.46
C PRO A 68 -0.98 -1.60 -6.40
N PHE A 69 -1.95 -0.83 -5.90
CA PHE A 69 -1.70 0.11 -4.80
C PHE A 69 -1.33 -0.62 -3.50
N SER A 70 -1.93 -1.78 -3.23
CA SER A 70 -1.58 -2.63 -2.09
C SER A 70 -0.14 -3.14 -2.21
N VAL A 71 0.25 -3.63 -3.38
CA VAL A 71 1.62 -4.10 -3.63
C VAL A 71 2.62 -2.97 -3.46
N LEU A 72 2.36 -1.78 -4.02
CA LEU A 72 3.21 -0.61 -3.87
C LEU A 72 3.35 -0.17 -2.41
N GLY A 73 2.24 -0.11 -1.66
CA GLY A 73 2.25 0.21 -0.24
C GLY A 73 3.09 -0.77 0.57
N ASN A 74 2.99 -2.06 0.25
CA ASN A 74 3.79 -3.10 0.89
C ASN A 74 5.29 -2.99 0.55
N MET A 75 5.63 -2.68 -0.70
CA MET A 75 7.03 -2.41 -1.09
C MET A 75 7.60 -1.19 -0.35
N LEU A 76 6.83 -0.10 -0.25
CA LEU A 76 7.23 1.09 0.50
C LEU A 76 7.43 0.76 1.99
N ARG A 77 6.53 -0.03 2.58
CA ARG A 77 6.69 -0.48 3.97
C ARG A 77 7.99 -1.24 4.20
N LEU A 78 8.29 -2.21 3.34
CA LEU A 78 9.53 -2.97 3.42
C LEU A 78 10.75 -2.05 3.30
N LEU A 79 10.69 -1.09 2.39
CA LEU A 79 11.75 -0.11 2.17
C LEU A 79 12.01 0.75 3.42
N VAL A 80 10.94 1.23 4.07
CA VAL A 80 11.03 2.00 5.32
C VAL A 80 11.64 1.17 6.44
N ILE A 81 11.27 -0.11 6.57
CA ILE A 81 11.84 -1.01 7.57
C ILE A 81 13.35 -1.21 7.34
N ILE A 82 13.76 -1.46 6.09
CA ILE A 82 15.17 -1.64 5.73
C ILE A 82 15.98 -0.37 6.01
N VAL A 83 15.48 0.80 5.61
CA VAL A 83 16.14 2.09 5.87
C VAL A 83 16.27 2.35 7.37
N ALA A 84 15.23 2.06 8.15
CA ALA A 84 15.27 2.20 9.60
C ALA A 84 16.30 1.25 10.24
N ALA A 85 16.38 0.03 9.75
CA ALA A 85 17.38 -0.95 10.21
C ALA A 85 18.80 -0.55 9.85
N GLU A 86 19.02 0.05 8.67
CA GLU A 86 20.33 0.57 8.24
C GLU A 86 20.80 1.74 9.12
N MET A 87 19.86 2.63 9.50
CA MET A 87 20.20 3.81 10.31
C MET A 87 20.40 3.52 11.78
N GLY A 88 19.67 2.57 12.36
CA GLY A 88 19.63 2.33 13.80
C GLY A 88 19.74 0.86 14.22
N GLY A 89 20.11 -0.02 13.29
CA GLY A 89 20.23 -1.47 13.51
C GLY A 89 18.89 -2.17 13.65
N GLN A 90 18.94 -3.47 13.97
CA GLN A 90 17.78 -4.35 14.10
C GLN A 90 16.65 -3.75 14.96
N LYS A 91 17.01 -3.12 16.10
CA LYS A 91 16.01 -2.55 17.04
C LYS A 91 15.11 -1.47 16.42
N TRP A 92 15.67 -0.62 15.56
CA TRP A 92 14.90 0.42 14.88
C TRP A 92 14.02 -0.16 13.77
N GLY A 93 14.55 -1.14 13.05
CA GLY A 93 13.77 -1.86 12.06
C GLY A 93 12.59 -2.60 12.69
N ASP A 94 12.81 -3.28 13.83
CA ASP A 94 11.76 -3.98 14.57
C ASP A 94 10.72 -3.00 15.12
N TYR A 95 11.14 -1.85 15.64
CA TYR A 95 10.24 -0.79 16.11
C TYR A 95 9.31 -0.28 14.99
N VAL A 96 9.85 -0.07 13.79
CA VAL A 96 9.06 0.34 12.61
C VAL A 96 8.19 -0.81 12.12
N HIS A 97 8.70 -2.04 12.16
CA HIS A 97 7.96 -3.25 11.78
C HIS A 97 6.74 -3.49 12.67
N GLU A 98 6.91 -3.37 13.98
CA GLU A 98 5.83 -3.49 14.96
C GLU A 98 4.86 -2.30 14.93
N GLY A 99 5.27 -1.19 14.31
CA GLY A 99 4.44 0.00 14.11
C GLY A 99 4.43 0.97 15.28
N GLY A 100 5.39 0.83 16.21
CA GLY A 100 5.48 1.66 17.42
C GLY A 100 4.31 1.42 18.39
N PRO A 101 4.11 2.30 19.38
CA PRO A 101 3.20 2.07 20.51
C PRO A 101 1.72 1.92 20.14
N LEU A 102 1.32 2.31 18.92
CA LEU A 102 -0.07 2.24 18.42
C LEU A 102 -0.21 1.55 17.07
N GLY A 103 0.86 0.96 16.53
CA GLY A 103 0.84 0.35 15.19
C GLY A 103 0.70 1.35 14.03
N ILE A 104 0.66 2.66 14.32
CA ILE A 104 0.37 3.71 13.34
C ILE A 104 1.52 3.87 12.33
N ILE A 105 2.77 3.73 12.78
CA ILE A 105 3.96 3.87 11.92
C ILE A 105 3.92 2.82 10.79
N SER A 106 3.41 1.63 11.08
CA SER A 106 3.24 0.55 10.11
C SER A 106 2.23 0.87 9.01
N LEU A 107 1.28 1.80 9.25
CA LEU A 107 0.27 2.22 8.28
C LEU A 107 0.75 3.37 7.38
N LEU A 108 1.77 4.11 7.81
CA LEU A 108 2.26 5.31 7.12
C LEU A 108 2.63 5.07 5.64
N PRO A 109 3.28 3.96 5.26
CA PRO A 109 3.58 3.65 3.86
C PRO A 109 2.37 3.41 2.97
N TYR A 110 1.19 3.16 3.54
CA TYR A 110 -0.05 2.93 2.79
C TYR A 110 -0.82 4.22 2.51
N ILE A 111 -0.51 5.33 3.20
CA ILE A 111 -1.19 6.62 3.03
C ILE A 111 -1.20 7.08 1.56
N PRO A 112 -0.07 7.06 0.82
CA PRO A 112 -0.08 7.45 -0.59
C PRO A 112 -1.03 6.61 -1.45
N GLY A 113 -1.09 5.29 -1.18
CA GLY A 113 -2.00 4.37 -1.87
C GLY A 113 -3.48 4.69 -1.60
N ILE A 114 -3.81 4.98 -0.33
CA ILE A 114 -5.17 5.35 0.08
C ILE A 114 -5.58 6.68 -0.56
N ILE A 115 -4.70 7.69 -0.51
CA ILE A 115 -4.95 8.98 -1.15
C ILE A 115 -5.14 8.82 -2.65
N GLY A 116 -4.30 8.01 -3.31
CA GLY A 116 -4.40 7.69 -4.73
C GLY A 116 -5.74 7.07 -5.10
N LEU A 117 -6.19 6.06 -4.34
CA LEU A 117 -7.50 5.41 -4.54
C LEU A 117 -8.66 6.39 -4.36
N LEU A 118 -8.64 7.21 -3.32
CA LEU A 118 -9.66 8.22 -3.07
C LEU A 118 -9.69 9.29 -4.17
N TRP A 119 -8.54 9.72 -4.64
CA TRP A 119 -8.42 10.70 -5.71
C TRP A 119 -8.96 10.14 -7.04
N ILE A 120 -8.58 8.92 -7.41
CA ILE A 120 -9.06 8.24 -8.62
C ILE A 120 -10.57 8.00 -8.52
N GLY A 121 -11.07 7.58 -7.35
CA GLY A 121 -12.50 7.41 -7.10
C GLY A 121 -13.29 8.71 -7.39
N ARG A 122 -12.80 9.84 -6.87
CA ARG A 122 -13.41 11.17 -7.13
C ARG A 122 -13.35 11.59 -8.61
N VAL A 123 -12.24 11.28 -9.28
CA VAL A 123 -12.11 11.58 -10.72
C VAL A 123 -13.10 10.76 -11.54
N LEU A 124 -13.24 9.48 -11.24
CA LEU A 124 -14.20 8.60 -11.91
C LEU A 124 -15.63 9.02 -11.64
N GLU A 125 -15.98 9.37 -10.39
CA GLU A 125 -17.30 9.90 -10.04
C GLU A 125 -17.66 11.15 -10.86
N LYS A 126 -16.72 12.12 -10.95
CA LYS A 126 -16.93 13.32 -11.77
C LYS A 126 -17.15 12.99 -13.24
N ARG A 127 -16.47 11.98 -13.78
CA ARG A 127 -16.66 11.52 -15.16
C ARG A 127 -18.03 10.85 -15.36
N GLU A 128 -18.46 10.03 -14.42
CA GLU A 128 -19.79 9.40 -14.46
C GLU A 128 -20.91 10.44 -14.40
N ARG A 129 -20.79 11.43 -13.50
CA ARG A 129 -21.76 12.55 -13.41
C ARG A 129 -21.85 13.37 -14.71
N LYS A 130 -20.73 13.57 -15.41
CA LYS A 130 -20.72 14.28 -16.71
C LYS A 130 -21.35 13.46 -17.84
N LYS A 131 -21.35 12.13 -17.76
CA LYS A 131 -21.97 11.26 -18.76
C LYS A 131 -23.48 11.08 -18.56
N GLN A 132 -24.05 11.52 -17.42
CA GLN A 132 -25.48 11.48 -17.11
C GLN A 132 -26.06 12.89 -16.95
N PRO A 133 -26.01 13.77 -17.96
CA PRO A 133 -26.45 15.17 -17.76
C PRO A 133 -27.93 15.40 -17.92
N ALA A 134 -28.81 14.48 -18.32
CA ALA A 134 -30.14 14.91 -18.72
C ALA A 134 -31.29 13.89 -18.70
N THR A 135 -31.23 12.78 -17.99
CA THR A 135 -32.35 11.81 -18.03
C THR A 135 -33.25 11.85 -16.78
N ARG A 136 -33.17 12.91 -15.95
CA ARG A 136 -34.00 13.04 -14.74
C ARG A 136 -34.85 14.28 -14.65
N GLU A 137 -35.12 14.97 -15.78
CA GLU A 137 -36.15 15.99 -15.84
C GLU A 137 -37.17 15.61 -16.91
N GLN A 138 -37.99 14.61 -16.63
CA GLN A 138 -39.33 14.50 -17.17
C GLN A 138 -40.27 14.03 -16.07
N PRO A 139 -41.32 14.80 -15.75
CA PRO A 139 -42.31 14.51 -14.74
C PRO A 139 -43.18 13.31 -15.11
#